data_22c7c7a7dda95dc5f8e6654ba6470642
#
_entry.id   22c7c7a7dda95dc5f8e6654ba6470642
#
_cell.length_a   1.000
_cell.length_b   1.000
_cell.length_c   1.000
_cell.angle_alpha   90.00
_cell.angle_beta   90.00
_cell.angle_gamma   90.00
#
_symmetry.space_group_name_H-M   'P 1'
#
loop_
_entity.id
_entity.type
_entity.pdbx_description
1 polymer ?
#
loop_
_entity_poly.entity_id
_entity_poly.type
_entity_poly.pdbx_seq_one_letter_code
_entity_poly.pdbx_strand_id
1 'polypeptide(L)'
;MTQKIKIQTAKVLVIDDEPEITDIVETFLTEAGYLVNVENSSRNAAAKARQFKPDVVLLDIMMPDMDGYQTCQAIKQDPELANVPIIFLTGKDRTDDMGRSFKVGGDMFIKKPFSCERLLEIINLVIMSTYKH
;
A
#
# COMPACT_ATOMS: atom_id res chain seq x y z
N MET A 1 -20.49 3.04 14.77
CA MET A 1 -20.45 4.45 14.33
C MET A 1 -19.06 4.93 14.08
N THR A 2 -18.23 4.97 15.10
CA THR A 2 -16.88 5.46 14.97
C THR A 2 -16.06 4.62 14.00
N GLN A 3 -16.29 3.30 13.95
CA GLN A 3 -15.55 2.42 13.05
C GLN A 3 -15.85 2.71 11.59
N LYS A 4 -17.11 3.02 11.27
CA LYS A 4 -17.50 3.34 9.91
C LYS A 4 -16.82 4.64 9.46
N ILE A 5 -16.76 5.62 10.35
CA ILE A 5 -16.08 6.88 10.09
C ILE A 5 -14.59 6.63 9.89
N LYS A 6 -13.97 5.78 10.71
CA LYS A 6 -12.56 5.44 10.59
C LYS A 6 -12.24 4.80 9.26
N ILE A 7 -13.07 3.90 8.75
CA ILE A 7 -12.86 3.28 7.46
C ILE A 7 -12.83 4.34 6.37
N GLN A 8 -13.75 5.30 6.43
CA GLN A 8 -13.84 6.35 5.42
C GLN A 8 -12.72 7.36 5.51
N THR A 9 -12.11 7.50 6.70
CA THR A 9 -11.00 8.45 6.89
C THR A 9 -9.66 7.74 7.00
N ALA A 10 -9.61 6.46 6.63
CA ALA A 10 -8.38 5.68 6.69
C ALA A 10 -7.31 6.30 5.78
N LYS A 11 -6.08 6.12 6.18
CA LYS A 11 -4.93 6.68 5.48
C LYS A 11 -4.30 5.63 4.58
N VAL A 12 -4.13 5.98 3.31
CA VAL A 12 -3.51 5.11 2.31
C VAL A 12 -2.24 5.79 1.81
N LEU A 13 -1.12 5.08 1.92
CA LEU A 13 0.14 5.54 1.33
C LEU A 13 0.38 4.77 0.05
N VAL A 14 0.61 5.48 -1.05
CA VAL A 14 0.83 4.88 -2.36
C VAL A 14 2.29 5.10 -2.74
N ILE A 15 3.03 4.02 -2.94
CA ILE A 15 4.45 4.08 -3.29
C ILE A 15 4.64 3.42 -4.64
N ASP A 16 4.94 4.22 -5.65
CA ASP A 16 5.12 3.76 -7.03
C ASP A 16 5.94 4.82 -7.75
N ASP A 17 6.94 4.40 -8.54
CA ASP A 17 7.81 5.35 -9.23
C ASP A 17 7.18 5.98 -10.47
N GLU A 18 5.98 5.57 -10.83
CA GLU A 18 5.25 6.10 -11.99
C GLU A 18 4.23 7.15 -11.53
N PRO A 19 4.53 8.46 -11.72
CA PRO A 19 3.59 9.50 -11.25
C PRO A 19 2.20 9.41 -11.87
N GLU A 20 2.10 8.91 -13.11
CA GLU A 20 0.78 8.74 -13.75
C GLU A 20 -0.09 7.77 -12.97
N ILE A 21 0.51 6.69 -12.45
CA ILE A 21 -0.20 5.70 -11.66
C ILE A 21 -0.62 6.31 -10.32
N THR A 22 0.32 6.94 -9.62
CA THR A 22 0.03 7.50 -8.30
C THR A 22 -0.99 8.63 -8.39
N ASP A 23 -0.97 9.43 -9.45
CA ASP A 23 -1.94 10.50 -9.63
C ASP A 23 -3.37 9.95 -9.81
N ILE A 24 -3.52 8.91 -10.63
CA ILE A 24 -4.81 8.29 -10.86
C ILE A 24 -5.34 7.65 -9.58
N VAL A 25 -4.48 6.90 -8.90
CA VAL A 25 -4.86 6.20 -7.68
C VAL A 25 -5.21 7.21 -6.58
N GLU A 26 -4.40 8.25 -6.43
CA GLU A 26 -4.65 9.29 -5.42
C GLU A 26 -6.00 9.95 -5.65
N THR A 27 -6.28 10.35 -6.90
CA THR A 27 -7.55 11.02 -7.23
C THR A 27 -8.73 10.10 -6.91
N PHE A 28 -8.66 8.86 -7.36
CA PHE A 28 -9.76 7.93 -7.17
C PHE A 28 -10.01 7.65 -5.68
N LEU A 29 -8.97 7.37 -4.93
CA LEU A 29 -9.12 7.02 -3.51
C LEU A 29 -9.52 8.23 -2.67
N THR A 30 -9.04 9.41 -3.02
CA THR A 30 -9.45 10.64 -2.34
C THR A 30 -10.95 10.88 -2.54
N GLU A 31 -11.44 10.67 -3.76
CA GLU A 31 -12.87 10.80 -4.05
C GLU A 31 -13.69 9.75 -3.31
N ALA A 32 -13.10 8.61 -3.02
CA ALA A 32 -13.77 7.56 -2.26
C ALA A 32 -13.77 7.83 -0.74
N GLY A 33 -13.10 8.88 -0.29
CA GLY A 33 -13.13 9.28 1.11
C GLY A 33 -11.87 8.98 1.90
N TYR A 34 -10.85 8.40 1.27
CA TYR A 34 -9.59 8.10 1.96
C TYR A 34 -8.68 9.32 2.04
N LEU A 35 -7.85 9.34 3.07
CA LEU A 35 -6.75 10.29 3.15
C LEU A 35 -5.55 9.64 2.47
N VAL A 36 -5.05 10.25 1.40
CA VAL A 36 -4.04 9.63 0.56
C VAL A 36 -2.77 10.44 0.56
N ASN A 37 -1.64 9.78 0.66
CA ASN A 37 -0.34 10.38 0.42
C ASN A 37 0.41 9.52 -0.58
N VAL A 38 1.34 10.13 -1.29
CA VAL A 38 2.03 9.48 -2.41
C VAL A 38 3.53 9.66 -2.23
N GLU A 39 4.27 8.62 -2.56
CA GLU A 39 5.73 8.68 -2.62
C GLU A 39 6.19 8.00 -3.90
N ASN A 40 6.97 8.71 -4.71
CA ASN A 40 7.45 8.17 -5.98
C ASN A 40 8.90 7.66 -5.88
N SER A 41 9.52 7.74 -4.72
CA SER A 41 10.89 7.27 -4.50
C SER A 41 10.91 6.19 -3.43
N SER A 42 11.51 5.04 -3.75
CA SER A 42 11.65 3.96 -2.78
C SER A 42 12.53 4.37 -1.60
N ARG A 43 13.50 5.24 -1.83
CA ARG A 43 14.42 5.68 -0.77
C ARG A 43 13.71 6.50 0.31
N ASN A 44 12.68 7.22 -0.06
CA ASN A 44 11.93 8.08 0.87
C ASN A 44 10.74 7.39 1.49
N ALA A 45 10.42 6.18 1.04
CA ALA A 45 9.18 5.51 1.39
C ALA A 45 9.05 5.23 2.88
N ALA A 46 10.11 4.72 3.52
CA ALA A 46 10.05 4.40 4.93
C ALA A 46 9.86 5.65 5.79
N ALA A 47 10.58 6.74 5.45
CA ALA A 47 10.42 8.00 6.17
C ALA A 47 9.02 8.58 5.99
N LYS A 48 8.49 8.50 4.78
CA LYS A 48 7.13 8.97 4.50
C LYS A 48 6.12 8.16 5.32
N ALA A 49 6.29 6.85 5.38
CA ALA A 49 5.40 5.98 6.14
C ALA A 49 5.44 6.33 7.63
N ARG A 50 6.62 6.58 8.18
CA ARG A 50 6.74 6.97 9.59
C ARG A 50 6.03 8.27 9.89
N GLN A 51 6.09 9.22 8.98
CA GLN A 51 5.45 10.53 9.16
C GLN A 51 3.94 10.44 9.00
N PHE A 52 3.50 9.74 7.96
CA PHE A 52 2.09 9.68 7.61
C PHE A 52 1.31 8.71 8.49
N LYS A 53 1.94 7.63 8.93
CA LYS A 53 1.32 6.55 9.72
C LYS A 53 0.08 6.00 9.02
N PRO A 54 0.28 5.39 7.84
CA PRO A 54 -0.85 4.89 7.05
C PRO A 54 -1.53 3.69 7.69
N ASP A 55 -2.80 3.51 7.33
CA ASP A 55 -3.55 2.32 7.70
C ASP A 55 -3.33 1.18 6.72
N VAL A 56 -2.92 1.50 5.49
CA VAL A 56 -2.56 0.52 4.47
C VAL A 56 -1.56 1.16 3.51
N VAL A 57 -0.65 0.35 2.98
CA VAL A 57 0.34 0.79 2.01
C VAL A 57 0.17 0.02 0.71
N LEU A 58 0.10 0.76 -0.41
CA LEU A 58 0.16 0.19 -1.75
C LEU A 58 1.60 0.38 -2.23
N LEU A 59 2.26 -0.69 -2.64
CA LEU A 59 3.70 -0.67 -2.86
C LEU A 59 4.07 -1.39 -4.14
N ASP A 60 4.59 -0.65 -5.11
CA ASP A 60 5.09 -1.22 -6.36
C ASP A 60 6.33 -2.05 -6.08
N ILE A 61 6.41 -3.21 -6.71
CA ILE A 61 7.57 -4.10 -6.56
C ILE A 61 8.75 -3.63 -7.38
N MET A 62 8.48 -3.18 -8.61
CA MET A 62 9.54 -2.85 -9.58
C MET A 62 9.86 -1.38 -9.56
N MET A 63 10.74 -0.99 -8.65
CA MET A 63 11.20 0.40 -8.55
C MET A 63 12.72 0.46 -8.64
N PRO A 64 13.28 1.56 -9.18
CA PRO A 64 14.73 1.73 -9.15
C PRO A 64 15.24 1.90 -7.71
N ASP A 65 16.52 1.66 -7.51
CA ASP A 65 17.25 1.78 -6.24
C ASP A 65 16.91 0.68 -5.24
N MET A 66 15.67 0.66 -4.73
CA MET A 66 15.20 -0.37 -3.83
C MET A 66 13.93 -0.98 -4.41
N ASP A 67 13.88 -2.31 -4.48
CA ASP A 67 12.64 -2.95 -4.93
C ASP A 67 11.59 -2.91 -3.82
N GLY A 68 10.36 -3.30 -4.16
CA GLY A 68 9.26 -3.24 -3.22
C GLY A 68 9.45 -4.11 -1.99
N TYR A 69 10.15 -5.23 -2.11
CA TYR A 69 10.37 -6.11 -0.97
C TYR A 69 11.33 -5.48 0.04
N GLN A 70 12.39 -4.86 -0.45
CA GLN A 70 13.33 -4.13 0.40
C GLN A 70 12.64 -2.96 1.08
N THR A 71 11.80 -2.26 0.33
CA THR A 71 11.03 -1.13 0.85
C THR A 71 10.06 -1.59 1.94
N CYS A 72 9.39 -2.71 1.72
CA CYS A 72 8.48 -3.29 2.71
C CYS A 72 9.22 -3.60 4.01
N GLN A 73 10.38 -4.23 3.91
CA GLN A 73 11.18 -4.54 5.09
C GLN A 73 11.59 -3.27 5.85
N ALA A 74 11.99 -2.24 5.10
CA ALA A 74 12.37 -0.97 5.72
C ALA A 74 11.21 -0.31 6.46
N ILE A 75 10.02 -0.36 5.88
CA ILE A 75 8.82 0.18 6.53
C ILE A 75 8.51 -0.60 7.81
N LYS A 76 8.57 -1.92 7.73
CA LYS A 76 8.19 -2.79 8.85
C LYS A 76 9.20 -2.81 9.99
N GLN A 77 10.38 -2.24 9.80
CA GLN A 77 11.35 -2.11 10.88
C GLN A 77 10.87 -1.16 11.97
N ASP A 78 10.00 -0.21 11.64
CA ASP A 78 9.41 0.66 12.65
C ASP A 78 8.35 -0.14 13.42
N PRO A 79 8.46 -0.26 14.75
CA PRO A 79 7.49 -1.03 15.52
C PRO A 79 6.04 -0.56 15.35
N GLU A 80 5.85 0.74 15.12
CA GLU A 80 4.50 1.27 14.91
C GLU A 80 3.91 0.84 13.56
N LEU A 81 4.77 0.43 12.61
CA LEU A 81 4.35 0.04 11.28
C LEU A 81 4.49 -1.46 11.04
N ALA A 82 4.91 -2.22 12.05
CA ALA A 82 5.18 -3.64 11.90
C ALA A 82 3.95 -4.42 11.44
N ASN A 83 2.77 -3.98 11.83
CA ASN A 83 1.52 -4.66 11.51
C ASN A 83 0.68 -3.95 10.44
N VAL A 84 1.21 -2.89 9.83
CA VAL A 84 0.46 -2.20 8.77
C VAL A 84 0.34 -3.12 7.55
N PRO A 85 -0.86 -3.26 6.98
CA PRO A 85 -1.02 -4.09 5.78
C PRO A 85 -0.29 -3.49 4.58
N ILE A 86 0.42 -4.33 3.85
CA ILE A 86 1.13 -3.94 2.63
C ILE A 86 0.50 -4.69 1.47
N ILE A 87 0.04 -3.97 0.47
CA ILE A 87 -0.50 -4.55 -0.76
C ILE A 87 0.52 -4.28 -1.87
N PHE A 88 1.10 -5.34 -2.42
CA PHE A 88 2.08 -5.19 -3.49
C PHE A 88 1.39 -5.00 -4.83
N LEU A 89 1.89 -4.06 -5.63
CA LEU A 89 1.46 -3.87 -7.01
C LEU A 89 2.52 -4.47 -7.90
N THR A 90 2.13 -5.36 -8.80
CA THR A 90 3.09 -6.05 -9.66
C THR A 90 2.63 -6.10 -11.10
N GLY A 91 3.55 -5.85 -12.04
CA GLY A 91 3.26 -5.96 -13.46
C GLY A 91 3.47 -7.36 -14.00
N LYS A 92 3.89 -8.31 -13.15
CA LYS A 92 4.22 -9.65 -13.59
C LYS A 92 3.53 -10.71 -12.75
N ASP A 93 3.22 -11.82 -13.41
CA ASP A 93 2.63 -13.00 -12.80
C ASP A 93 3.78 -13.89 -12.36
N ARG A 94 4.20 -13.79 -11.09
CA ARG A 94 5.34 -14.56 -10.60
C ARG A 94 4.99 -15.24 -9.29
N THR A 95 4.99 -16.56 -9.32
CA THR A 95 4.78 -17.35 -8.11
C THR A 95 5.92 -17.16 -7.11
N ASP A 96 7.15 -16.95 -7.61
CA ASP A 96 8.29 -16.69 -6.75
C ASP A 96 8.11 -15.39 -5.95
N ASP A 97 7.54 -14.38 -6.59
CA ASP A 97 7.30 -13.10 -5.93
C ASP A 97 6.29 -13.23 -4.79
N MET A 98 5.29 -14.11 -4.95
CA MET A 98 4.33 -14.34 -3.88
C MET A 98 4.98 -14.88 -2.62
N GLY A 99 5.88 -15.87 -2.76
CA GLY A 99 6.61 -16.40 -1.61
C GLY A 99 7.48 -15.36 -0.95
N ARG A 100 8.13 -14.54 -1.76
CA ARG A 100 8.98 -13.47 -1.25
C ARG A 100 8.16 -12.40 -0.52
N SER A 101 6.95 -12.12 -1.02
CA SER A 101 6.03 -11.18 -0.38
C SER A 101 5.69 -11.62 1.04
N PHE A 102 5.34 -12.88 1.23
CA PHE A 102 5.02 -13.40 2.56
C PHE A 102 6.21 -13.30 3.50
N LYS A 103 7.41 -13.56 2.99
CA LYS A 103 8.63 -13.50 3.81
C LYS A 103 8.91 -12.10 4.35
N VAL A 104 8.55 -11.06 3.59
CA VAL A 104 8.80 -9.68 4.01
C VAL A 104 7.58 -9.03 4.64
N GLY A 105 6.50 -9.78 4.85
CA GLY A 105 5.32 -9.28 5.55
C GLY A 105 4.29 -8.63 4.67
N GLY A 106 4.29 -8.91 3.37
CA GLY A 106 3.24 -8.42 2.47
C GLY A 106 1.97 -9.22 2.65
N ASP A 107 0.83 -8.56 2.56
CA ASP A 107 -0.46 -9.16 2.80
C ASP A 107 -1.18 -9.60 1.54
N MET A 108 -0.95 -8.91 0.44
CA MET A 108 -1.67 -9.15 -0.80
C MET A 108 -0.88 -8.68 -2.00
N PHE A 109 -1.26 -9.23 -3.17
CA PHE A 109 -0.78 -8.77 -4.48
C PHE A 109 -1.93 -8.27 -5.30
N ILE A 110 -1.70 -7.20 -6.06
CA ILE A 110 -2.61 -6.75 -7.10
C ILE A 110 -1.79 -6.64 -8.39
N LYS A 111 -2.25 -7.32 -9.43
CA LYS A 111 -1.55 -7.32 -10.71
C LYS A 111 -1.91 -6.09 -11.53
N LYS A 112 -0.91 -5.45 -12.10
CA LYS A 112 -1.11 -4.36 -13.07
C LYS A 112 -1.36 -4.95 -14.45
N PRO A 113 -2.21 -4.35 -15.28
CA PRO A 113 -3.05 -3.20 -14.95
C PRO A 113 -4.25 -3.63 -14.10
N PHE A 114 -4.65 -2.76 -13.19
CA PHE A 114 -5.81 -3.01 -12.33
C PHE A 114 -6.86 -1.93 -12.54
N SER A 115 -8.10 -2.25 -12.22
CA SER A 115 -9.14 -1.25 -12.20
C SER A 115 -9.15 -0.55 -10.85
N CYS A 116 -9.55 0.71 -10.83
CA CYS A 116 -9.66 1.45 -9.57
C CYS A 116 -10.72 0.84 -8.66
N GLU A 117 -11.79 0.31 -9.25
CA GLU A 117 -12.85 -0.37 -8.49
C GLU A 117 -12.32 -1.61 -7.77
N ARG A 118 -11.50 -2.40 -8.47
CA ARG A 118 -10.89 -3.58 -7.86
C ARG A 118 -9.94 -3.21 -6.75
N LEU A 119 -9.15 -2.17 -6.96
CA LEU A 119 -8.23 -1.66 -5.96
C LEU A 119 -8.99 -1.23 -4.71
N LEU A 120 -10.09 -0.49 -4.88
CA LEU A 120 -10.91 -0.03 -3.78
C LEU A 120 -11.51 -1.20 -2.99
N GLU A 121 -12.01 -2.22 -3.69
CA GLU A 121 -12.53 -3.44 -3.05
C GLU A 121 -11.49 -4.06 -2.12
N ILE A 122 -10.28 -4.23 -2.63
CA ILE A 122 -9.22 -4.89 -1.88
C ILE A 122 -8.79 -4.04 -0.68
N ILE A 123 -8.66 -2.75 -0.87
CA ILE A 123 -8.31 -1.84 0.22
C ILE A 123 -9.37 -1.90 1.32
N ASN A 124 -10.63 -1.86 0.95
CA ASN A 124 -11.72 -1.93 1.93
C ASN A 124 -11.68 -3.24 2.71
N LEU A 125 -11.47 -4.35 2.03
CA LEU A 125 -11.39 -5.66 2.69
C LEU A 125 -10.23 -5.72 3.68
N VAL A 126 -9.08 -5.21 3.28
CA VAL A 126 -7.89 -5.23 4.13
C VAL A 126 -8.10 -4.36 5.36
N ILE A 127 -8.64 -3.16 5.18
CA ILE A 127 -8.88 -2.24 6.31
C ILE A 127 -9.92 -2.81 7.24
N MET A 128 -11.03 -3.35 6.72
CA MET A 128 -12.06 -3.95 7.54
C MET A 128 -11.53 -5.12 8.35
N SER A 129 -10.68 -5.93 7.75
CA SER A 129 -10.03 -7.05 8.44
C SER A 129 -9.20 -6.55 9.63
N THR A 130 -8.48 -5.45 9.44
CA THR A 130 -7.64 -4.86 10.48
C THR A 130 -8.50 -4.34 11.63
N TYR A 131 -9.61 -3.69 11.32
CA TYR A 131 -10.46 -3.08 12.36
C TYR A 131 -11.31 -4.10 13.12
N LYS A 132 -11.38 -5.32 12.65
CA LYS A 132 -12.12 -6.36 13.39
C LYS A 132 -11.39 -6.82 14.65
N HIS A 133 -10.13 -6.51 14.73
CA HIS A 133 -9.33 -6.89 15.88
C HIS A 133 -9.12 -5.70 16.78
#